data_442c586a418b41a2b5e952cbf49b77f4
#
_entry.id   442c586a418b41a2b5e952cbf49b77f4
#
_cell.length_a   1.000
_cell.length_b   1.000
_cell.length_c   1.000
_cell.angle_alpha   90.00
_cell.angle_beta   90.00
_cell.angle_gamma   90.00
#
_symmetry.space_group_name_H-M   'P 1'
#
loop_
_entity.id
_entity.type
_entity.pdbx_description
1 polymer ?
#
loop_
_entity_poly.entity_id
_entity_poly.type
_entity_poly.pdbx_seq_one_letter_code
_entity_poly.pdbx_strand_id
1 'polypeptide(L)'
;GNSIILRVSSYAVFAGKSVPTKNGKIRGVLTKFRNDYQFMVRTENDIQLTEPLLTIDLSAPIVGNAITYSGSFTETFESYGTTAPGNRTFPKYINDPVVGSRYWENRSFGTPPNKYIQMSSFTPTGGTAEENRSLFIVPVDMTAASTFSFKSKSGFTNGNVLKVYYSTDYVPGTNINNAT
;
A
#
# COMPACT_ATOMS: atom_id res chain seq x y z
N GLY A 1 3.99 -14.76 -6.57
CA GLY A 1 4.95 -14.28 -7.55
C GLY A 1 5.64 -15.45 -8.23
N ASN A 2 6.06 -15.27 -9.49
CA ASN A 2 6.82 -16.27 -10.19
C ASN A 2 8.29 -16.18 -9.76
N SER A 3 8.93 -17.32 -9.51
CA SER A 3 10.35 -17.41 -9.19
C SER A 3 11.10 -18.14 -10.31
N ILE A 4 12.36 -17.79 -10.48
CA ILE A 4 13.29 -18.51 -11.36
C ILE A 4 14.52 -18.88 -10.55
N ILE A 5 15.05 -20.07 -10.81
CA ILE A 5 16.26 -20.54 -10.14
C ILE A 5 17.47 -19.83 -10.76
N LEU A 6 18.19 -19.04 -9.97
CA LEU A 6 19.48 -18.51 -10.36
C LEU A 6 20.54 -19.59 -10.12
N ARG A 7 21.33 -19.90 -11.15
CA ARG A 7 22.34 -20.97 -11.08
C ARG A 7 23.71 -20.48 -11.53
N VAL A 8 24.71 -20.95 -10.82
CA VAL A 8 26.12 -20.76 -11.14
C VAL A 8 26.76 -22.15 -11.23
N SER A 9 27.70 -22.32 -12.15
CA SER A 9 28.50 -23.56 -12.21
C SER A 9 29.34 -23.70 -10.95
N SER A 10 29.39 -24.89 -10.36
CA SER A 10 30.26 -25.18 -9.21
C SER A 10 31.76 -25.05 -9.54
N TYR A 11 32.11 -25.04 -10.81
CA TYR A 11 33.49 -24.84 -11.29
C TYR A 11 33.81 -23.36 -11.57
N ALA A 12 32.83 -22.43 -11.41
CA ALA A 12 33.08 -21.01 -11.60
C ALA A 12 33.95 -20.48 -10.46
N VAL A 13 34.97 -19.69 -10.77
CA VAL A 13 35.91 -19.11 -9.80
C VAL A 13 35.24 -18.20 -8.76
N PHE A 14 34.02 -17.77 -9.04
CA PHE A 14 33.18 -16.95 -8.14
C PHE A 14 32.07 -17.74 -7.43
N ALA A 15 31.97 -19.04 -7.59
CA ALA A 15 30.89 -19.87 -7.04
C ALA A 15 30.78 -19.79 -5.50
N GLY A 16 31.91 -19.55 -4.81
CA GLY A 16 31.93 -19.42 -3.35
C GLY A 16 31.75 -17.97 -2.84
N LYS A 17 31.58 -16.99 -3.72
CA LYS A 17 31.39 -15.60 -3.30
C LYS A 17 29.95 -15.36 -2.84
N SER A 18 29.81 -14.48 -1.84
CA SER A 18 28.48 -14.05 -1.37
C SER A 18 27.76 -13.26 -2.46
N VAL A 19 26.46 -13.53 -2.62
CA VAL A 19 25.61 -12.73 -3.50
C VAL A 19 25.40 -11.36 -2.87
N PRO A 20 25.61 -10.25 -3.62
CA PRO A 20 25.33 -8.92 -3.10
C PRO A 20 23.86 -8.78 -2.70
N THR A 21 23.59 -8.08 -1.60
CA THR A 21 22.24 -7.87 -1.07
C THR A 21 21.55 -6.62 -1.64
N LYS A 22 22.19 -5.93 -2.58
CA LYS A 22 21.68 -4.73 -3.22
C LYS A 22 20.75 -5.05 -4.41
N ASN A 23 20.09 -4.04 -4.92
CA ASN A 23 19.30 -4.08 -6.14
C ASN A 23 20.18 -3.86 -7.39
N GLY A 24 19.67 -4.22 -8.57
CA GLY A 24 20.39 -3.97 -9.82
C GLY A 24 19.98 -4.92 -10.94
N LYS A 25 20.96 -5.26 -11.76
CA LYS A 25 20.76 -6.07 -12.98
C LYS A 25 21.52 -7.38 -12.87
N ILE A 26 20.90 -8.46 -13.35
CA ILE A 26 21.55 -9.75 -13.54
C ILE A 26 21.37 -10.13 -15.00
N ARG A 27 22.46 -10.50 -15.65
CA ARG A 27 22.49 -11.04 -17.02
C ARG A 27 22.84 -12.52 -16.97
N GLY A 28 22.23 -13.30 -17.82
CA GLY A 28 22.50 -14.73 -17.89
C GLY A 28 21.84 -15.38 -19.08
N VAL A 29 21.93 -16.70 -19.15
CA VAL A 29 21.30 -17.52 -20.19
C VAL A 29 20.14 -18.28 -19.57
N LEU A 30 18.95 -18.16 -20.16
CA LEU A 30 17.83 -18.98 -19.77
C LEU A 30 18.05 -20.43 -20.25
N THR A 31 18.04 -21.33 -19.32
CA THR A 31 18.22 -22.78 -19.58
C THR A 31 17.07 -23.57 -18.97
N LYS A 32 16.90 -24.80 -19.41
CA LYS A 32 15.95 -25.74 -18.83
C LYS A 32 16.69 -27.00 -18.41
N PHE A 33 16.50 -27.40 -17.15
CA PHE A 33 16.98 -28.68 -16.65
C PHE A 33 15.79 -29.48 -16.13
N ARG A 34 15.49 -30.60 -16.75
CA ARG A 34 14.27 -31.38 -16.52
C ARG A 34 13.02 -30.51 -16.74
N ASN A 35 12.22 -30.28 -15.68
CA ASN A 35 11.01 -29.46 -15.72
C ASN A 35 11.23 -28.00 -15.26
N ASP A 36 12.42 -27.67 -14.77
CA ASP A 36 12.70 -26.38 -14.17
C ASP A 36 13.42 -25.44 -15.13
N TYR A 37 12.91 -24.22 -15.27
CA TYR A 37 13.63 -23.15 -15.94
C TYR A 37 14.65 -22.54 -14.98
N GLN A 38 15.86 -22.33 -15.47
CA GLN A 38 16.99 -21.83 -14.71
C GLN A 38 17.64 -20.66 -15.44
N PHE A 39 18.13 -19.70 -14.71
CA PHE A 39 18.86 -18.56 -15.23
C PHE A 39 20.35 -18.74 -14.88
N MET A 40 21.16 -19.08 -15.85
CA MET A 40 22.57 -19.40 -15.67
C MET A 40 23.41 -18.13 -15.76
N VAL A 41 24.11 -17.79 -14.69
CA VAL A 41 25.12 -16.74 -14.64
C VAL A 41 26.46 -17.31 -15.12
N ARG A 42 27.12 -16.64 -16.03
CA ARG A 42 28.34 -17.11 -16.67
C ARG A 42 29.61 -16.54 -16.06
N THR A 43 29.57 -15.26 -15.66
CA THR A 43 30.67 -14.53 -15.10
C THR A 43 30.21 -13.67 -13.94
N GLU A 44 31.14 -13.25 -13.08
CA GLU A 44 30.86 -12.32 -11.99
C GLU A 44 30.32 -10.97 -12.49
N ASN A 45 30.76 -10.50 -13.63
CA ASN A 45 30.30 -9.27 -14.26
C ASN A 45 28.84 -9.33 -14.74
N ASP A 46 28.25 -10.52 -14.80
CA ASP A 46 26.83 -10.67 -15.10
C ASP A 46 25.93 -10.30 -13.90
N ILE A 47 26.53 -10.13 -12.72
CA ILE A 47 25.82 -9.73 -11.48
C ILE A 47 26.20 -8.29 -11.15
N GLN A 48 25.32 -7.36 -11.44
CA GLN A 48 25.50 -5.92 -11.20
C GLN A 48 24.43 -5.43 -10.21
N LEU A 49 24.49 -5.94 -8.98
CA LEU A 49 23.63 -5.53 -7.87
C LEU A 49 24.31 -4.40 -7.09
N THR A 50 24.43 -3.24 -7.73
CA THR A 50 25.17 -2.06 -7.22
C THR A 50 24.24 -0.96 -6.73
N GLU A 51 22.98 -1.02 -7.13
CA GLU A 51 21.97 -0.01 -6.81
C GLU A 51 21.49 -0.14 -5.35
N PRO A 52 20.99 0.93 -4.74
CA PRO A 52 20.34 0.85 -3.44
C PRO A 52 19.25 -0.21 -3.41
N LEU A 53 19.06 -0.85 -2.26
CA LEU A 53 17.97 -1.79 -2.09
C LEU A 53 16.63 -1.08 -2.39
N LEU A 54 15.77 -1.71 -3.19
CA LEU A 54 14.45 -1.17 -3.45
C LEU A 54 13.64 -1.24 -2.14
N THR A 55 13.42 -0.10 -1.53
CA THR A 55 12.47 0.06 -0.44
C THR A 55 11.08 0.24 -1.05
N ILE A 56 10.22 -0.74 -0.90
CA ILE A 56 8.81 -0.55 -1.19
C ILE A 56 8.24 0.18 0.03
N ASP A 57 7.87 1.43 -0.13
CA ASP A 57 7.12 2.15 0.88
C ASP A 57 5.69 1.59 0.89
N LEU A 58 5.44 0.69 1.86
CA LEU A 58 4.12 0.07 2.06
C LEU A 58 3.12 1.03 2.69
N SER A 59 3.58 2.21 3.08
CA SER A 59 2.76 3.27 3.67
C SER A 59 2.56 4.48 2.76
N ALA A 60 2.99 4.39 1.49
CA ALA A 60 2.76 5.47 0.54
C ALA A 60 1.25 5.75 0.33
N PRO A 61 0.84 7.01 0.22
CA PRO A 61 -0.56 7.35 0.00
C PRO A 61 -1.07 6.77 -1.31
N ILE A 62 -2.28 6.22 -1.28
CA ILE A 62 -3.01 5.79 -2.48
C ILE A 62 -3.88 6.94 -2.92
N VAL A 63 -3.46 7.63 -3.98
CA VAL A 63 -4.19 8.75 -4.55
C VAL A 63 -5.13 8.23 -5.62
N GLY A 64 -6.41 8.61 -5.55
CA GLY A 64 -7.40 8.27 -6.56
C GLY A 64 -7.09 8.92 -7.92
N ASN A 65 -7.50 8.28 -9.00
CA ASN A 65 -7.27 8.75 -10.37
C ASN A 65 -8.41 9.64 -10.93
N ALA A 66 -9.43 9.92 -10.13
CA ALA A 66 -10.58 10.75 -10.48
C ALA A 66 -10.92 11.75 -9.37
N ILE A 67 -9.89 12.37 -8.79
CA ILE A 67 -10.04 13.39 -7.74
C ILE A 67 -10.77 14.60 -8.32
N THR A 68 -11.87 14.98 -7.70
CA THR A 68 -12.64 16.19 -8.02
C THR A 68 -13.11 16.84 -6.73
N TYR A 69 -13.06 18.17 -6.69
CA TYR A 69 -13.62 18.93 -5.58
C TYR A 69 -15.11 19.16 -5.86
N SER A 70 -15.97 18.75 -4.94
CA SER A 70 -17.42 18.88 -5.08
C SER A 70 -18.02 19.52 -3.86
N GLY A 71 -18.97 20.44 -4.07
CA GLY A 71 -19.72 21.10 -3.00
C GLY A 71 -20.94 20.31 -2.52
N SER A 72 -21.36 19.30 -3.29
CA SER A 72 -22.50 18.44 -2.93
C SER A 72 -22.33 17.04 -3.52
N PHE A 73 -22.33 16.02 -2.66
CA PHE A 73 -22.29 14.63 -3.05
C PHE A 73 -22.79 13.73 -1.92
N THR A 74 -23.11 12.50 -2.27
CA THR A 74 -23.35 11.40 -1.31
C THR A 74 -22.46 10.23 -1.69
N GLU A 75 -21.74 9.67 -0.72
CA GLU A 75 -20.92 8.48 -0.91
C GLU A 75 -21.47 7.33 -0.06
N THR A 76 -21.74 6.23 -0.70
CA THR A 76 -22.28 5.01 -0.06
C THR A 76 -21.27 3.87 -0.01
N PHE A 77 -20.12 4.03 -0.69
CA PHE A 77 -19.08 3.01 -0.85
C PHE A 77 -19.52 1.74 -1.58
N GLU A 78 -20.75 1.66 -2.06
CA GLU A 78 -21.30 0.46 -2.72
C GLU A 78 -20.62 0.12 -4.06
N SER A 79 -20.07 1.11 -4.73
CA SER A 79 -19.40 0.93 -6.04
C SER A 79 -17.99 0.35 -5.95
N TYR A 80 -17.36 0.33 -4.77
CA TYR A 80 -15.98 -0.11 -4.62
C TYR A 80 -15.85 -1.59 -4.32
N GLY A 81 -14.70 -2.18 -4.72
CA GLY A 81 -14.35 -3.58 -4.43
C GLY A 81 -14.05 -3.81 -2.94
N THR A 82 -14.31 -5.01 -2.46
CA THR A 82 -14.05 -5.42 -1.07
C THR A 82 -12.87 -6.39 -0.93
N THR A 83 -12.22 -6.73 -2.05
CA THR A 83 -11.11 -7.69 -2.09
C THR A 83 -9.77 -6.94 -2.17
N ALA A 84 -8.83 -7.30 -1.29
CA ALA A 84 -7.48 -6.73 -1.31
C ALA A 84 -6.70 -7.11 -2.59
N PRO A 85 -5.81 -6.23 -3.09
CA PRO A 85 -5.49 -4.89 -2.59
C PRO A 85 -6.46 -3.80 -3.08
N GLY A 86 -7.37 -4.10 -3.99
CA GLY A 86 -8.27 -3.14 -4.63
C GLY A 86 -9.26 -2.46 -3.66
N ASN A 87 -9.53 -3.09 -2.51
CA ASN A 87 -10.38 -2.53 -1.48
C ASN A 87 -9.79 -1.30 -0.73
N ARG A 88 -8.56 -0.91 -1.05
CA ARG A 88 -7.86 0.28 -0.51
C ARG A 88 -7.83 1.45 -1.48
N THR A 89 -8.28 1.22 -2.71
CA THR A 89 -8.23 2.19 -3.81
C THR A 89 -9.60 2.80 -4.03
N PHE A 90 -9.67 4.12 -3.92
CA PHE A 90 -10.88 4.91 -4.08
C PHE A 90 -10.63 5.98 -5.13
N PRO A 91 -11.19 5.89 -6.34
CA PRO A 91 -10.90 6.83 -7.42
C PRO A 91 -11.06 8.31 -7.09
N LYS A 92 -12.02 8.66 -6.22
CA LYS A 92 -12.34 10.04 -5.86
C LYS A 92 -11.67 10.53 -4.56
N TYR A 93 -10.94 9.65 -3.86
CA TYR A 93 -10.43 9.91 -2.52
C TYR A 93 -8.96 9.58 -2.41
N ILE A 94 -8.33 9.99 -1.30
CA ILE A 94 -6.95 9.67 -1.00
C ILE A 94 -6.93 8.90 0.32
N ASN A 95 -6.18 7.82 0.33
CA ASN A 95 -6.03 6.92 1.46
C ASN A 95 -4.55 6.95 1.90
N ASP A 96 -4.28 7.65 3.00
CA ASP A 96 -2.91 8.00 3.40
C ASP A 96 -2.57 7.47 4.80
N PRO A 97 -1.76 6.42 4.92
CA PRO A 97 -1.28 5.92 6.19
C PRO A 97 -0.10 6.77 6.69
N VAL A 98 -0.38 7.80 7.46
CA VAL A 98 0.62 8.75 7.97
C VAL A 98 1.52 8.18 9.07
N VAL A 99 1.09 7.11 9.73
CA VAL A 99 1.90 6.30 10.66
C VAL A 99 1.49 4.84 10.54
N GLY A 100 2.48 3.95 10.50
CA GLY A 100 2.25 2.52 10.33
C GLY A 100 1.93 2.14 8.87
N SER A 101 1.36 0.96 8.69
CA SER A 101 1.14 0.36 7.37
C SER A 101 -0.34 0.12 7.02
N ARG A 102 -1.26 0.60 7.86
CA ARG A 102 -2.70 0.31 7.71
C ARG A 102 -3.41 1.39 6.91
N TYR A 103 -4.21 0.94 5.95
CA TYR A 103 -5.08 1.76 5.12
C TYR A 103 -6.53 1.62 5.57
N TRP A 104 -7.35 2.60 5.20
CA TRP A 104 -8.79 2.40 5.17
C TRP A 104 -9.14 1.39 4.08
N GLU A 105 -10.03 0.48 4.38
CA GLU A 105 -10.43 -0.60 3.48
C GLU A 105 -11.94 -0.61 3.29
N ASN A 106 -12.39 -0.77 2.04
CA ASN A 106 -13.79 -1.03 1.77
C ASN A 106 -14.14 -2.47 2.19
N ARG A 107 -15.17 -2.59 2.98
CA ARG A 107 -15.66 -3.85 3.56
C ARG A 107 -17.16 -3.98 3.32
N SER A 108 -17.67 -5.19 3.49
CA SER A 108 -19.10 -5.48 3.40
C SER A 108 -19.54 -6.34 4.56
N PHE A 109 -20.71 -6.05 5.11
CA PHE A 109 -21.30 -6.82 6.20
C PHE A 109 -22.81 -6.75 6.17
N GLY A 110 -23.45 -7.81 6.68
CA GLY A 110 -24.90 -7.88 6.87
C GLY A 110 -25.65 -8.58 5.75
N THR A 111 -26.99 -8.69 5.95
CA THR A 111 -27.93 -9.28 4.99
C THR A 111 -29.19 -8.39 4.95
N PRO A 112 -29.44 -7.64 3.88
CA PRO A 112 -28.58 -7.47 2.70
C PRO A 112 -27.23 -6.86 3.05
N PRO A 113 -26.18 -7.12 2.24
CA PRO A 113 -24.86 -6.60 2.51
C PRO A 113 -24.84 -5.07 2.36
N ASN A 114 -24.19 -4.39 3.31
CA ASN A 114 -23.91 -2.97 3.26
C ASN A 114 -22.41 -2.75 3.21
N LYS A 115 -21.93 -1.90 2.31
CA LYS A 115 -20.53 -1.56 2.22
C LYS A 115 -20.20 -0.31 3.03
N TYR A 116 -18.98 -0.28 3.53
CA TYR A 116 -18.46 0.82 4.36
C TYR A 116 -16.95 0.80 4.33
N ILE A 117 -16.33 1.89 4.72
CA ILE A 117 -14.88 1.91 4.93
C ILE A 117 -14.55 1.59 6.38
N GLN A 118 -13.50 0.83 6.58
CA GLN A 118 -13.00 0.43 7.88
C GLN A 118 -11.49 0.67 7.97
N MET A 119 -11.04 1.22 9.08
CA MET A 119 -9.64 1.21 9.48
C MET A 119 -9.51 0.31 10.72
N SER A 120 -8.51 -0.54 10.72
CA SER A 120 -8.25 -1.45 11.83
C SER A 120 -6.76 -1.50 12.13
N SER A 121 -6.41 -1.33 13.40
CA SER A 121 -5.04 -1.54 13.92
C SER A 121 -4.84 -2.94 14.50
N PHE A 122 -5.78 -3.86 14.25
CA PHE A 122 -5.70 -5.22 14.77
C PHE A 122 -4.45 -5.94 14.29
N THR A 123 -3.67 -6.45 15.23
CA THR A 123 -2.49 -7.27 14.96
C THR A 123 -2.88 -8.74 15.15
N PRO A 124 -2.78 -9.58 14.10
CA PRO A 124 -3.01 -11.02 14.22
C PRO A 124 -2.04 -11.66 15.21
N THR A 125 -2.43 -12.79 15.76
CA THR A 125 -1.56 -13.60 16.65
C THR A 125 -0.22 -13.89 15.97
N GLY A 126 0.88 -13.59 16.66
CA GLY A 126 2.25 -13.73 16.13
C GLY A 126 2.74 -12.55 15.29
N GLY A 127 1.92 -11.55 15.03
CA GLY A 127 2.35 -10.31 14.38
C GLY A 127 2.98 -9.32 15.37
N THR A 128 3.75 -8.37 14.85
CA THR A 128 4.29 -7.27 15.64
C THR A 128 3.24 -6.17 15.78
N ALA A 129 2.98 -5.74 17.01
CA ALA A 129 2.11 -4.60 17.27
C ALA A 129 2.75 -3.32 16.72
N GLU A 130 1.95 -2.48 16.07
CA GLU A 130 2.38 -1.20 15.52
C GLU A 130 1.36 -0.10 15.82
N GLU A 131 1.83 1.13 15.93
CA GLU A 131 0.95 2.29 15.93
C GLU A 131 0.48 2.56 14.50
N ASN A 132 -0.82 2.77 14.32
CA ASN A 132 -1.40 3.07 13.02
C ASN A 132 -2.24 4.34 13.09
N ARG A 133 -1.93 5.30 12.22
CA ARG A 133 -2.74 6.50 11.95
C ARG A 133 -2.91 6.65 10.45
N SER A 134 -4.15 6.68 9.99
CA SER A 134 -4.45 6.73 8.56
C SER A 134 -5.52 7.76 8.28
N LEU A 135 -5.28 8.60 7.28
CA LEU A 135 -6.23 9.58 6.79
C LEU A 135 -7.07 8.98 5.66
N PHE A 136 -8.35 9.24 5.69
CA PHE A 136 -9.23 9.12 4.54
C PHE A 136 -9.60 10.53 4.10
N ILE A 137 -9.02 10.97 2.99
CA ILE A 137 -9.10 12.38 2.57
C ILE A 137 -10.20 12.51 1.52
N VAL A 138 -11.14 13.37 1.83
CA VAL A 138 -12.31 13.67 0.99
C VAL A 138 -12.12 15.05 0.39
N PRO A 139 -11.88 15.18 -0.92
CA PRO A 139 -11.80 16.47 -1.60
C PRO A 139 -13.17 17.16 -1.60
N VAL A 140 -13.23 18.37 -1.06
CA VAL A 140 -14.46 19.16 -0.94
C VAL A 140 -14.25 20.55 -1.49
N ASP A 141 -15.19 21.02 -2.29
CA ASP A 141 -15.26 22.46 -2.65
C ASP A 141 -15.87 23.24 -1.47
N MET A 142 -15.03 23.81 -0.65
CA MET A 142 -15.42 24.54 0.55
C MET A 142 -16.16 25.87 0.23
N THR A 143 -16.11 26.34 -1.02
CA THR A 143 -16.86 27.54 -1.43
C THR A 143 -18.33 27.26 -1.68
N ALA A 144 -18.67 26.01 -2.03
CA ALA A 144 -20.02 25.55 -2.32
C ALA A 144 -20.61 24.64 -1.24
N ALA A 145 -19.77 24.00 -0.42
CA ALA A 145 -20.21 23.12 0.66
C ALA A 145 -20.54 23.92 1.92
N SER A 146 -21.68 23.59 2.57
CA SER A 146 -22.10 24.16 3.85
C SER A 146 -22.13 23.16 4.99
N THR A 147 -22.22 21.88 4.68
CA THR A 147 -22.35 20.81 5.68
C THR A 147 -21.61 19.57 5.24
N PHE A 148 -20.89 18.96 6.16
CA PHE A 148 -20.30 17.65 6.00
C PHE A 148 -20.83 16.71 7.09
N SER A 149 -21.44 15.60 6.71
CA SER A 149 -21.98 14.62 7.65
C SER A 149 -21.61 13.20 7.24
N PHE A 150 -21.46 12.31 8.21
CA PHE A 150 -21.21 10.89 7.99
C PHE A 150 -21.71 10.08 9.18
N LYS A 151 -21.92 8.79 8.95
CA LYS A 151 -22.21 7.81 10.00
C LYS A 151 -20.94 7.07 10.37
N SER A 152 -20.66 6.91 11.66
CA SER A 152 -19.52 6.15 12.15
C SER A 152 -19.95 5.14 13.21
N LYS A 153 -19.18 4.05 13.31
CA LYS A 153 -19.31 3.05 14.36
C LYS A 153 -17.93 2.64 14.82
N SER A 154 -17.65 2.75 16.12
CA SER A 154 -16.47 2.19 16.75
C SER A 154 -16.77 0.78 17.26
N GLY A 155 -15.90 -0.18 16.98
CA GLY A 155 -15.94 -1.54 17.49
C GLY A 155 -14.61 -1.95 18.08
N PHE A 156 -14.60 -2.59 19.22
CA PHE A 156 -13.39 -3.09 19.89
C PHE A 156 -12.34 -2.01 20.17
N THR A 157 -12.79 -0.78 20.44
CA THR A 157 -11.91 0.37 20.67
C THR A 157 -11.88 0.75 22.13
N ASN A 158 -10.78 1.39 22.53
CA ASN A 158 -10.61 2.00 23.84
C ASN A 158 -10.34 3.51 23.63
N GLY A 159 -11.38 4.33 23.78
CA GLY A 159 -11.32 5.78 23.61
C GLY A 159 -11.73 6.28 22.21
N ASN A 160 -11.43 7.56 21.95
CA ASN A 160 -11.79 8.24 20.71
C ASN A 160 -10.72 8.02 19.64
N VAL A 161 -10.99 7.11 18.72
CA VAL A 161 -10.06 6.69 17.65
C VAL A 161 -10.28 7.41 16.33
N LEU A 162 -11.45 8.04 16.13
CA LEU A 162 -11.77 8.81 14.93
C LEU A 162 -11.75 10.31 15.24
N LYS A 163 -11.01 11.05 14.43
CA LYS A 163 -10.98 12.52 14.47
C LYS A 163 -11.27 13.06 13.08
N VAL A 164 -11.86 14.23 13.01
CA VAL A 164 -12.15 14.95 11.75
C VAL A 164 -11.31 16.21 11.73
N TYR A 165 -10.68 16.46 10.61
CA TYR A 165 -9.86 17.64 10.34
C TYR A 165 -10.28 18.22 9.01
N TYR A 166 -9.96 19.48 8.78
CA TYR A 166 -9.97 20.10 7.47
C TYR A 166 -8.63 20.80 7.25
N SER A 167 -8.21 20.89 6.01
CA SER A 167 -7.02 21.62 5.58
C SER A 167 -7.19 22.08 4.14
N THR A 168 -6.57 23.19 3.80
CA THR A 168 -6.52 23.73 2.43
C THR A 168 -5.18 23.49 1.74
N ASP A 169 -4.19 23.00 2.46
CA ASP A 169 -2.79 22.90 2.02
C ASP A 169 -2.12 21.56 2.31
N TYR A 170 -2.86 20.56 2.81
CA TYR A 170 -2.27 19.26 3.06
C TYR A 170 -1.81 18.57 1.77
N VAL A 171 -0.55 18.13 1.78
CA VAL A 171 0.04 17.32 0.70
C VAL A 171 0.15 15.87 1.16
N PRO A 172 -0.53 14.91 0.49
CA PRO A 172 -0.48 13.50 0.84
C PRO A 172 0.95 12.94 0.86
N GLY A 173 1.24 12.09 1.86
CA GLY A 173 2.59 11.54 2.06
C GLY A 173 3.56 12.46 2.79
N THR A 174 3.11 13.64 3.23
CA THR A 174 3.91 14.54 4.05
C THR A 174 3.53 14.46 5.52
N ASN A 175 4.31 15.12 6.39
CA ASN A 175 3.97 15.21 7.79
C ASN A 175 2.69 16.03 7.98
N ILE A 176 1.66 15.43 8.58
CA ILE A 176 0.36 16.09 8.84
C ILE A 176 0.48 17.40 9.63
N ASN A 177 1.52 17.55 10.45
CA ASN A 177 1.74 18.78 11.21
C ASN A 177 2.23 19.97 10.36
N ASN A 178 2.53 19.73 9.07
CA ASN A 178 2.89 20.81 8.14
C ASN A 178 1.67 21.46 7.48
N ALA A 179 0.48 20.89 7.67
CA ALA A 179 -0.77 21.41 7.15
C ALA A 179 -1.46 22.35 8.16
N THR A 180 -2.18 23.33 7.66
CA THR A 180 -2.98 24.31 8.43
C THR A 180 -4.47 24.12 8.24
#